data_1eecb29471e270097c27c15a1e1b84f0
#
_entry.id   1eecb29471e270097c27c15a1e1b84f0
#
_cell.length_a   1.000
_cell.length_b   1.000
_cell.length_c   1.000
_cell.angle_alpha   90.00
_cell.angle_beta   90.00
_cell.angle_gamma   90.00
#
_symmetry.space_group_name_H-M   'P 1'
#
loop_
_entity.id
_entity.type
_entity.pdbx_description
1 polymer ?
#
loop_
_entity_poly.entity_id
_entity_poly.type
_entity_poly.pdbx_seq_one_letter_code
_entity_poly.pdbx_strand_id
1 'polypeptide(L)'
;MICRTLDQGEQFWCAGNLYTMLIPRDDTQCLEAAMETIEAGHATPANAHSSFVQMYFMVAGTARVHIGGEQREITAPAVAFVPRQTDHHVENIGDTPLQYIYVSIWPGKIPVEDGLSWREASEAMIRMYNSRGYSPQRSV
;
A
#
# COMPACT_ATOMS: atom_id res chain seq x y z
N MET A 1 10.44 21.01 -2.64
CA MET A 1 8.95 20.89 -2.69
C MET A 1 8.61 19.59 -3.40
N ILE A 2 7.72 18.78 -2.81
CA ILE A 2 7.16 17.61 -3.48
C ILE A 2 5.75 17.98 -3.94
N CYS A 3 5.55 18.00 -5.24
CA CYS A 3 4.25 18.27 -5.85
C CYS A 3 4.19 17.53 -7.18
N ARG A 4 3.28 16.56 -7.28
CA ARG A 4 3.19 15.71 -8.47
C ARG A 4 1.78 15.18 -8.66
N THR A 5 1.45 14.84 -9.90
CA THR A 5 0.24 14.09 -10.20
C THR A 5 0.44 12.61 -9.85
N LEU A 6 -0.65 11.86 -9.75
CA LEU A 6 -0.60 10.46 -9.29
C LEU A 6 0.16 9.53 -10.24
N ASP A 7 0.38 9.95 -11.49
CA ASP A 7 1.11 9.18 -12.50
C ASP A 7 2.59 9.55 -12.61
N GLN A 8 3.08 10.49 -11.82
CA GLN A 8 4.44 11.01 -11.91
C GLN A 8 5.43 10.35 -10.96
N GLY A 9 4.98 9.45 -10.09
CA GLY A 9 5.87 8.76 -9.17
C GLY A 9 6.64 7.61 -9.85
N GLU A 10 7.72 7.19 -9.21
CA GLU A 10 8.40 5.97 -9.63
C GLU A 10 7.53 4.76 -9.35
N GLN A 11 7.55 3.79 -10.25
CA GLN A 11 6.71 2.60 -10.17
C GLN A 11 7.53 1.36 -9.88
N PHE A 12 6.93 0.42 -9.15
CA PHE A 12 7.49 -0.90 -8.93
C PHE A 12 6.34 -1.91 -8.73
N TRP A 13 6.65 -3.19 -8.97
CA TRP A 13 5.70 -4.28 -8.80
C TRP A 13 6.00 -5.05 -7.52
N CYS A 14 4.95 -5.37 -6.78
CA CYS A 14 5.07 -6.19 -5.58
C CYS A 14 3.80 -7.03 -5.41
N ALA A 15 3.97 -8.33 -5.25
CA ALA A 15 2.87 -9.28 -5.03
C ALA A 15 1.75 -9.15 -6.08
N GLY A 16 2.12 -8.89 -7.34
CA GLY A 16 1.18 -8.80 -8.46
C GLY A 16 0.46 -7.46 -8.60
N ASN A 17 0.76 -6.48 -7.76
CA ASN A 17 0.14 -5.16 -7.79
C ASN A 17 1.18 -4.09 -8.14
N LEU A 18 0.72 -3.02 -8.79
CA LEU A 18 1.57 -1.91 -9.19
C LEU A 18 1.55 -0.83 -8.11
N TYR A 19 2.73 -0.40 -7.69
CA TYR A 19 2.91 0.68 -6.74
C TYR A 19 3.49 1.89 -7.45
N THR A 20 2.99 3.07 -7.10
CA THR A 20 3.51 4.35 -7.58
C THR A 20 3.90 5.19 -6.37
N MET A 21 5.20 5.41 -6.17
CA MET A 21 5.71 6.17 -5.04
C MET A 21 5.42 7.66 -5.23
N LEU A 22 4.70 8.25 -4.30
CA LEU A 22 4.28 9.65 -4.38
C LEU A 22 5.07 10.55 -3.44
N ILE A 23 5.15 10.18 -2.17
CA ILE A 23 5.92 10.92 -1.16
C ILE A 23 6.82 9.90 -0.45
N PRO A 24 8.11 9.87 -0.79
CA PRO A 24 9.01 8.88 -0.20
C PRO A 24 9.35 9.23 1.25
N ARG A 25 9.53 8.20 2.06
CA ARG A 25 9.95 8.34 3.46
C ARG A 25 11.28 9.07 3.62
N ASP A 26 12.13 8.95 2.61
CA ASP A 26 13.43 9.61 2.54
C ASP A 26 13.33 11.12 2.78
N ASP A 27 12.26 11.74 2.27
CA ASP A 27 12.09 13.19 2.29
C ASP A 27 11.34 13.68 3.53
N THR A 28 10.58 12.81 4.19
CA THR A 28 9.74 13.20 5.33
C THR A 28 10.27 12.74 6.67
N GLN A 29 10.87 11.54 6.70
CA GLN A 29 11.35 10.82 7.89
C GLN A 29 10.24 10.44 8.90
N CYS A 30 8.97 10.63 8.55
CA CYS A 30 7.85 10.30 9.45
C CYS A 30 6.61 9.78 8.71
N LEU A 31 6.57 9.91 7.38
CA LEU A 31 5.46 9.39 6.60
C LEU A 31 5.91 8.97 5.20
N GLU A 32 5.10 8.12 4.59
CA GLU A 32 5.28 7.69 3.21
C GLU A 32 3.92 7.55 2.56
N ALA A 33 3.77 8.05 1.34
CA ALA A 33 2.55 7.89 0.57
C ALA A 33 2.85 7.29 -0.80
N ALA A 34 2.09 6.26 -1.16
CA ALA A 34 2.17 5.66 -2.48
C ALA A 34 0.78 5.26 -2.95
N MET A 35 0.60 5.18 -4.26
CA MET A 35 -0.63 4.65 -4.83
C MET A 35 -0.43 3.19 -5.19
N GLU A 36 -1.37 2.36 -4.80
CA GLU A 36 -1.44 0.98 -5.21
C GLU A 36 -2.54 0.81 -6.24
N THR A 37 -2.22 0.11 -7.33
CA THR A 37 -3.16 -0.21 -8.40
C THR A 37 -3.35 -1.72 -8.43
N ILE A 38 -4.57 -2.16 -8.21
CA ILE A 38 -4.95 -3.57 -8.14
C ILE A 38 -5.93 -3.86 -9.26
N GLU A 39 -5.56 -4.80 -10.13
CA GLU A 39 -6.42 -5.22 -11.22
C GLU A 39 -7.64 -5.98 -10.73
N ALA A 40 -8.68 -6.02 -11.55
CA ALA A 40 -9.92 -6.75 -11.24
C ALA A 40 -9.62 -8.21 -10.88
N GLY A 41 -10.25 -8.69 -9.80
CA GLY A 41 -10.08 -10.06 -9.31
C GLY A 41 -8.81 -10.29 -8.51
N HIS A 42 -8.02 -9.27 -8.22
CA HIS A 42 -6.79 -9.37 -7.45
C HIS A 42 -6.93 -8.71 -6.07
N ALA A 43 -5.96 -8.99 -5.21
CA ALA A 43 -5.95 -8.51 -3.84
C ALA A 43 -4.51 -8.26 -3.38
N THR A 44 -4.36 -7.54 -2.30
CA THR A 44 -3.06 -7.46 -1.60
C THR A 44 -2.90 -8.65 -0.67
N PRO A 45 -1.65 -9.08 -0.37
CA PRO A 45 -1.42 -10.02 0.70
C PRO A 45 -1.88 -9.46 2.05
N ALA A 46 -2.30 -10.33 2.96
CA ALA A 46 -2.58 -9.92 4.33
C ALA A 46 -1.28 -9.53 5.04
N ASN A 47 -1.30 -8.45 5.78
CA ASN A 47 -0.15 -7.96 6.51
C ASN A 47 -0.58 -7.19 7.75
N ALA A 48 0.38 -6.94 8.66
CA ALA A 48 0.19 -6.11 9.83
C ALA A 48 1.47 -5.31 10.07
N HIS A 49 1.32 -4.07 10.53
CA HIS A 49 2.46 -3.19 10.78
C HIS A 49 2.51 -2.81 12.26
N SER A 50 3.67 -2.97 12.89
CA SER A 50 3.84 -2.70 14.32
C SER A 50 4.23 -1.26 14.63
N SER A 51 4.87 -0.56 13.69
CA SER A 51 5.53 0.73 13.92
C SER A 51 4.72 1.92 13.46
N PHE A 52 3.72 1.74 12.61
CA PHE A 52 2.99 2.84 12.00
C PHE A 52 1.52 2.49 11.79
N VAL A 53 0.71 3.53 11.66
CA VAL A 53 -0.68 3.42 11.21
C VAL A 53 -0.74 3.71 9.71
N GLN A 54 -1.81 3.29 9.05
CA GLN A 54 -2.05 3.62 7.66
C GLN A 54 -3.42 4.24 7.46
N MET A 55 -3.50 5.16 6.51
CA MET A 55 -4.75 5.65 5.97
C MET A 55 -4.81 5.26 4.50
N TYR A 56 -5.96 4.75 4.06
CA TYR A 56 -6.23 4.50 2.66
C TYR A 56 -7.22 5.54 2.15
N PHE A 57 -6.90 6.15 1.03
CA PHE A 57 -7.81 7.03 0.29
C PHE A 57 -8.09 6.38 -1.06
N MET A 58 -9.31 5.87 -1.24
CA MET A 58 -9.72 5.24 -2.49
C MET A 58 -10.01 6.32 -3.52
N VAL A 59 -9.31 6.27 -4.65
CA VAL A 59 -9.43 7.26 -5.72
C VAL A 59 -10.19 6.73 -6.94
N ALA A 60 -10.22 5.40 -7.14
CA ALA A 60 -10.95 4.78 -8.24
C ALA A 60 -11.30 3.33 -7.89
N GLY A 61 -12.47 2.88 -8.33
CA GLY A 61 -12.88 1.49 -8.21
C GLY A 61 -13.67 1.16 -6.94
N THR A 62 -13.91 -0.14 -6.75
CA THR A 62 -14.69 -0.70 -5.63
C THR A 62 -13.87 -1.79 -4.95
N ALA A 63 -13.76 -1.68 -3.64
CA ALA A 63 -12.93 -2.55 -2.83
C ALA A 63 -13.74 -3.28 -1.76
N ARG A 64 -13.26 -4.47 -1.37
CA ARG A 64 -13.56 -5.06 -0.08
C ARG A 64 -12.34 -4.90 0.80
N VAL A 65 -12.48 -4.12 1.86
CA VAL A 65 -11.39 -3.83 2.79
C VAL A 65 -11.56 -4.71 4.02
N HIS A 66 -10.49 -5.45 4.36
CA HIS A 66 -10.42 -6.28 5.55
C HIS A 66 -9.47 -5.62 6.54
N ILE A 67 -9.97 -5.28 7.73
CA ILE A 67 -9.18 -4.66 8.80
C ILE A 67 -9.56 -5.34 10.12
N GLY A 68 -8.59 -6.03 10.72
CA GLY A 68 -8.87 -6.87 11.87
C GLY A 68 -9.83 -7.99 11.50
N GLY A 69 -10.84 -8.23 12.32
CA GLY A 69 -11.88 -9.21 12.03
C GLY A 69 -13.07 -8.66 11.24
N GLU A 70 -13.00 -7.43 10.78
CA GLU A 70 -14.08 -6.76 10.07
C GLU A 70 -13.79 -6.64 8.58
N GLN A 71 -14.85 -6.63 7.78
CA GLN A 71 -14.75 -6.32 6.35
C GLN A 71 -15.86 -5.37 5.92
N ARG A 72 -15.57 -4.56 4.92
CA ARG A 72 -16.54 -3.62 4.37
C ARG A 72 -16.28 -3.40 2.89
N GLU A 73 -17.36 -3.32 2.12
CA GLU A 73 -17.30 -2.93 0.71
C GLU A 73 -17.44 -1.42 0.61
N ILE A 74 -16.52 -0.78 -0.11
CA ILE A 74 -16.52 0.67 -0.32
C ILE A 74 -16.21 0.99 -1.78
N THR A 75 -16.81 2.07 -2.27
CA THR A 75 -16.57 2.58 -3.63
C THR A 75 -15.96 3.98 -3.53
N ALA A 76 -14.96 4.24 -4.37
CA ALA A 76 -14.28 5.54 -4.40
C ALA A 76 -15.26 6.67 -4.76
N PRO A 77 -15.07 7.89 -4.19
CA PRO A 77 -14.05 8.23 -3.20
C PRO A 77 -14.40 7.75 -1.79
N ALA A 78 -13.44 7.22 -1.06
CA ALA A 78 -13.67 6.67 0.27
C ALA A 78 -12.36 6.63 1.05
N VAL A 79 -12.46 6.48 2.36
CA VAL A 79 -11.31 6.36 3.25
C VAL A 79 -11.43 5.13 4.15
N ALA A 80 -10.27 4.60 4.55
CA ALA A 80 -10.17 3.58 5.57
C ALA A 80 -8.97 3.87 6.46
N PHE A 81 -9.04 3.45 7.72
CA PHE A 81 -7.95 3.62 8.67
C PHE A 81 -7.52 2.25 9.20
N VAL A 82 -6.20 2.01 9.17
CA VAL A 82 -5.60 0.76 9.64
C VAL A 82 -4.77 1.05 10.87
N PRO A 83 -5.20 0.61 12.07
CA PRO A 83 -4.41 0.74 13.29
C PRO A 83 -3.12 -0.08 13.21
N ARG A 84 -2.18 0.21 14.10
CA ARG A 84 -0.98 -0.62 14.26
C ARG A 84 -1.38 -2.04 14.70
N GLN A 85 -0.53 -3.02 14.36
CA GLN A 85 -0.66 -4.42 14.80
C GLN A 85 -1.99 -5.05 14.42
N THR A 86 -2.57 -4.62 13.30
CA THR A 86 -3.87 -5.07 12.85
C THR A 86 -3.74 -5.69 11.46
N ASP A 87 -4.11 -6.97 11.34
CA ASP A 87 -4.13 -7.64 10.04
C ASP A 87 -5.06 -6.92 9.09
N HIS A 88 -4.60 -6.72 7.86
CA HIS A 88 -5.39 -6.04 6.84
C HIS A 88 -5.01 -6.49 5.45
N HIS A 89 -5.96 -6.41 4.55
CA HIS A 89 -5.75 -6.55 3.11
C HIS A 89 -6.90 -5.92 2.34
N VAL A 90 -6.71 -5.73 1.05
CA VAL A 90 -7.66 -5.08 0.16
C VAL A 90 -7.89 -5.96 -1.05
N GLU A 91 -9.15 -6.17 -1.42
CA GLU A 91 -9.53 -6.89 -2.63
C GLU A 91 -10.20 -5.95 -3.61
N ASN A 92 -9.85 -6.06 -4.88
CA ASN A 92 -10.61 -5.42 -5.94
C ASN A 92 -11.80 -6.31 -6.30
N ILE A 93 -13.00 -5.88 -5.92
CA ILE A 93 -14.25 -6.62 -6.19
C ILE A 93 -15.02 -6.02 -7.37
N GLY A 94 -14.49 -4.97 -7.99
CA GLY A 94 -15.06 -4.37 -9.20
C GLY A 94 -14.52 -5.01 -10.47
N ASP A 95 -14.90 -4.45 -11.59
CA ASP A 95 -14.50 -4.89 -12.93
C ASP A 95 -13.49 -3.95 -13.61
N THR A 96 -13.08 -2.90 -12.91
CA THR A 96 -12.07 -1.94 -13.36
C THR A 96 -10.92 -1.90 -12.35
N PRO A 97 -9.75 -1.32 -12.70
CA PRO A 97 -8.66 -1.19 -11.74
C PRO A 97 -9.07 -0.42 -10.50
N LEU A 98 -8.70 -0.97 -9.34
CA LEU A 98 -8.83 -0.31 -8.06
C LEU A 98 -7.57 0.49 -7.80
N GLN A 99 -7.71 1.76 -7.46
CA GLN A 99 -6.58 2.62 -7.10
C GLN A 99 -6.84 3.28 -5.76
N TYR A 100 -5.88 3.18 -4.87
CA TYR A 100 -5.92 3.90 -3.60
C TYR A 100 -4.54 4.37 -3.21
N ILE A 101 -4.52 5.50 -2.50
CA ILE A 101 -3.30 6.03 -1.90
C ILE A 101 -3.24 5.52 -0.47
N TYR A 102 -2.15 4.81 -0.13
CA TYR A 102 -1.88 4.53 1.27
C TYR A 102 -0.91 5.58 1.82
N VAL A 103 -1.17 6.01 3.02
CA VAL A 103 -0.27 6.88 3.76
C VAL A 103 0.13 6.15 5.03
N SER A 104 1.41 5.81 5.13
CA SER A 104 2.00 5.22 6.34
C SER A 104 2.53 6.34 7.21
N ILE A 105 2.11 6.36 8.47
CA ILE A 105 2.42 7.45 9.40
C ILE A 105 3.06 6.87 10.65
N TRP A 106 4.31 7.23 10.89
CA TRP A 106 5.03 6.86 12.10
C TRP A 106 4.80 7.92 13.18
N PRO A 107 4.60 7.53 14.46
CA PRO A 107 4.33 8.49 15.53
C PRO A 107 5.58 9.27 15.99
N GLY A 108 6.57 9.37 15.17
CA GLY A 108 7.83 10.04 15.41
C GLY A 108 8.71 9.84 14.20
N LYS A 109 10.00 9.70 14.40
CA LYS A 109 10.90 9.34 13.30
C LYS A 109 10.74 7.87 12.95
N ILE A 110 10.93 7.55 11.68
CA ILE A 110 10.95 6.16 11.21
C ILE A 110 12.10 5.42 11.91
N PRO A 111 11.82 4.26 12.55
CA PRO A 111 12.88 3.45 13.13
C PRO A 111 13.84 2.93 12.05
N VAL A 112 15.12 2.79 12.38
CA VAL A 112 16.14 2.30 11.45
C VAL A 112 15.79 0.91 10.91
N GLU A 113 15.22 0.05 11.76
CA GLU A 113 14.81 -1.31 11.40
C GLU A 113 13.69 -1.36 10.35
N ASP A 114 12.91 -0.29 10.21
CA ASP A 114 11.86 -0.20 9.18
C ASP A 114 12.41 0.22 7.82
N GLY A 115 13.68 0.65 7.76
CA GLY A 115 14.31 1.19 6.56
C GLY A 115 14.05 2.68 6.41
N LEU A 116 15.11 3.45 6.22
CA LEU A 116 15.05 4.90 6.05
C LEU A 116 14.90 5.32 4.60
N SER A 117 15.13 4.39 3.66
CA SER A 117 14.99 4.58 2.22
C SER A 117 13.79 3.79 1.72
N TRP A 118 12.95 4.42 0.92
CA TRP A 118 11.80 3.73 0.33
C TRP A 118 12.23 2.62 -0.62
N ARG A 119 13.39 2.78 -1.31
CA ARG A 119 13.91 1.73 -2.20
C ARG A 119 14.29 0.49 -1.42
N GLU A 120 15.05 0.65 -0.35
CA GLU A 120 15.44 -0.48 0.51
C GLU A 120 14.21 -1.14 1.14
N ALA A 121 13.25 -0.35 1.61
CA ALA A 121 12.03 -0.86 2.21
C ALA A 121 11.17 -1.62 1.20
N SER A 122 10.99 -1.09 -0.01
CA SER A 122 10.22 -1.77 -1.05
C SER A 122 10.90 -3.04 -1.53
N GLU A 123 12.22 -3.04 -1.68
CA GLU A 123 12.97 -4.24 -2.04
C GLU A 123 12.85 -5.31 -0.95
N ALA A 124 12.92 -4.93 0.32
CA ALA A 124 12.71 -5.85 1.44
C ALA A 124 11.30 -6.43 1.45
N MET A 125 10.29 -5.61 1.17
CA MET A 125 8.90 -6.04 1.06
C MET A 125 8.72 -7.04 -0.08
N ILE A 126 9.29 -6.77 -1.25
CA ILE A 126 9.25 -7.66 -2.40
C ILE A 126 9.87 -9.01 -2.05
N ARG A 127 11.07 -9.01 -1.42
CA ARG A 127 11.72 -10.25 -0.99
C ARG A 127 10.86 -11.04 0.00
N MET A 128 10.24 -10.35 0.95
CA MET A 128 9.37 -10.99 1.94
C MET A 128 8.19 -11.68 1.27
N TYR A 129 7.50 -11.00 0.37
CA TYR A 129 6.35 -11.61 -0.31
C TYR A 129 6.77 -12.70 -1.28
N ASN A 130 7.92 -12.57 -1.95
CA ASN A 130 8.45 -13.65 -2.79
C ASN A 130 8.73 -14.90 -1.96
N SER A 131 9.25 -14.76 -0.74
CA SER A 131 9.50 -15.89 0.16
C SER A 131 8.20 -16.56 0.64
N ARG A 132 7.08 -15.84 0.56
CA ARG A 132 5.74 -16.35 0.91
C ARG A 132 4.98 -16.88 -0.30
N GLY A 133 5.61 -16.97 -1.47
CA GLY A 133 5.02 -17.54 -2.68
C GLY A 133 4.37 -16.54 -3.63
N TYR A 134 4.46 -15.25 -3.37
CA TYR A 134 3.96 -14.21 -4.27
C TYR A 134 5.02 -13.85 -5.30
N SER A 135 4.63 -13.71 -6.56
CA SER A 135 5.52 -13.15 -7.59
C SER A 135 5.40 -11.62 -7.57
N PRO A 136 6.50 -10.86 -7.82
CA PRO A 136 6.42 -9.41 -7.84
C PRO A 136 5.50 -8.91 -8.94
N GLN A 137 5.58 -9.49 -10.13
CA GLN A 137 4.75 -9.13 -11.26
C GLN A 137 3.64 -10.15 -11.46
N ARG A 138 2.60 -9.71 -12.16
CA ARG A 138 1.51 -10.58 -12.56
C ARG A 138 2.00 -11.61 -13.57
N SER A 139 1.61 -12.86 -13.36
CA SER A 139 1.71 -13.88 -14.41
C SER A 139 0.72 -13.53 -15.53
N VAL A 140 1.19 -13.46 -16.74
CA VAL A 140 0.36 -13.23 -17.92
C VAL A 140 -0.27 -14.54 -18.35
#